data_74135f5f9898cc6f1a4eac73035a6a8f
#
_entry.id   74135f5f9898cc6f1a4eac73035a6a8f
#
_cell.length_a   1.000
_cell.length_b   1.000
_cell.length_c   1.000
_cell.angle_alpha   90.00
_cell.angle_beta   90.00
_cell.angle_gamma   90.00
#
_symmetry.space_group_name_H-M   'P 1'
#
loop_
_entity.id
_entity.type
_entity.pdbx_description
1 polymer ?
#
loop_
_entity_poly.entity_id
_entity_poly.type
_entity_poly.pdbx_seq_one_letter_code
_entity_poly.pdbx_strand_id
1 'polypeptide(L)'
;MAEIDSADSPLDLRFSEAELEQHREHITSFVTEQYEAAGADTAVIALSGGIDSTLTSHLAVEALGSGSVYGLVLPSTVNREQNMSDAERIASELLDIEYDVIEIQPLVEAVLDANPKVSTDAGEDEQTRVAVGNLRARLRAVLSYFEANRRNGIVLGTGNRSEAAVGYFTKYGDGAVDCHPIANLYKGQVRQLARHIGVPEDLAAKTASAELWADQTDEGELGLDYETLDSILALHVDGPLSTTATARELGVDESLVEDVRGLYERSAHKRQAPPGPETLY
;
A
#
# COMPACT_ATOMS: atom_id res chain seq x y z
N MET A 1 40.38 15.86 -22.19
CA MET A 1 39.62 14.62 -22.37
C MET A 1 38.60 14.65 -21.27
N ALA A 2 37.38 15.09 -21.56
CA ALA A 2 36.30 15.07 -20.57
C ALA A 2 35.96 13.61 -20.34
N GLU A 3 36.01 13.16 -19.09
CA GLU A 3 35.39 11.93 -18.65
C GLU A 3 33.91 12.03 -19.02
N ILE A 4 33.48 11.18 -19.91
CA ILE A 4 32.07 10.93 -20.14
C ILE A 4 31.66 10.12 -18.90
N ASP A 5 31.05 10.83 -17.95
CA ASP A 5 30.39 10.23 -16.81
C ASP A 5 29.50 9.13 -17.35
N SER A 6 29.58 7.92 -16.78
CA SER A 6 28.81 6.77 -17.24
C SER A 6 27.34 7.14 -17.12
N ALA A 7 26.82 7.64 -18.22
CA ALA A 7 25.41 7.96 -18.35
C ALA A 7 24.63 6.71 -18.02
N ASP A 8 23.84 6.85 -16.98
CA ASP A 8 22.45 6.98 -17.29
C ASP A 8 21.78 5.64 -17.42
N SER A 9 21.25 5.17 -16.31
CA SER A 9 20.03 4.38 -16.42
C SER A 9 19.07 5.26 -17.24
N PRO A 10 18.61 4.84 -18.42
CA PRO A 10 17.79 5.64 -19.33
C PRO A 10 16.41 5.97 -18.78
N LEU A 11 16.07 5.41 -17.63
CA LEU A 11 14.90 5.75 -16.85
C LEU A 11 15.33 6.14 -15.43
N ASP A 12 15.27 7.42 -15.13
CA ASP A 12 15.40 7.91 -13.76
C ASP A 12 14.00 8.15 -13.19
N LEU A 13 13.55 7.27 -12.29
CA LEU A 13 12.29 7.41 -11.57
C LEU A 13 12.41 8.31 -10.33
N ARG A 14 13.60 8.84 -10.06
CA ARG A 14 13.84 9.76 -8.96
C ARG A 14 13.29 11.13 -9.29
N PHE A 15 12.61 11.70 -8.33
CA PHE A 15 12.14 13.07 -8.41
C PHE A 15 13.23 14.06 -7.99
N SER A 16 13.28 15.20 -8.65
CA SER A 16 13.95 16.39 -8.15
C SER A 16 13.20 16.95 -6.93
N GLU A 17 13.83 17.83 -6.16
CA GLU A 17 13.17 18.51 -5.02
C GLU A 17 11.89 19.24 -5.45
N ALA A 18 11.90 19.86 -6.62
CA ALA A 18 10.73 20.57 -7.16
C ALA A 18 9.58 19.61 -7.51
N GLU A 19 9.88 18.44 -8.05
CA GLU A 19 8.88 17.40 -8.34
C GLU A 19 8.35 16.77 -7.07
N LEU A 20 9.19 16.54 -6.05
CA LEU A 20 8.76 16.04 -4.74
C LEU A 20 7.76 17.02 -4.09
N GLU A 21 8.05 18.32 -4.13
CA GLU A 21 7.12 19.33 -3.62
C GLU A 21 5.82 19.37 -4.42
N GLN A 22 5.89 19.27 -5.74
CA GLN A 22 4.70 19.21 -6.60
C GLN A 22 3.83 17.98 -6.28
N HIS A 23 4.44 16.80 -6.06
CA HIS A 23 3.72 15.60 -5.67
C HIS A 23 3.10 15.72 -4.29
N ARG A 24 3.81 16.32 -3.33
CA ARG A 24 3.29 16.61 -1.99
C ARG A 24 2.03 17.49 -2.06
N GLU A 25 2.11 18.63 -2.76
CA GLU A 25 0.98 19.54 -2.96
C GLU A 25 -0.19 18.88 -3.69
N HIS A 26 0.11 18.09 -4.72
CA HIS A 26 -0.91 17.38 -5.49
C HIS A 26 -1.67 16.36 -4.63
N ILE A 27 -0.97 15.58 -3.80
CA ILE A 27 -1.58 14.55 -2.95
C ILE A 27 -2.37 15.19 -1.80
N THR A 28 -1.85 16.23 -1.17
CA THR A 28 -2.56 16.94 -0.08
C THR A 28 -3.84 17.62 -0.61
N SER A 29 -3.79 18.24 -1.79
CA SER A 29 -4.96 18.77 -2.46
C SER A 29 -5.99 17.70 -2.76
N PHE A 30 -5.56 16.54 -3.30
CA PHE A 30 -6.42 15.40 -3.57
C PHE A 30 -7.13 14.89 -2.29
N VAL A 31 -6.39 14.76 -1.19
CA VAL A 31 -6.98 14.32 0.10
C VAL A 31 -8.05 15.31 0.56
N THR A 32 -7.77 16.61 0.49
CA THR A 32 -8.73 17.66 0.86
C THR A 32 -9.99 17.58 -0.01
N GLU A 33 -9.83 17.44 -1.33
CA GLU A 33 -10.95 17.32 -2.27
C GLU A 33 -11.84 16.11 -1.97
N GLN A 34 -11.25 14.93 -1.69
CA GLN A 34 -12.02 13.73 -1.36
C GLN A 34 -12.76 13.86 -0.04
N TYR A 35 -12.10 14.43 0.96
CA TYR A 35 -12.68 14.68 2.28
C TYR A 35 -13.88 15.64 2.21
N GLU A 36 -13.75 16.77 1.51
CA GLU A 36 -14.82 17.76 1.31
C GLU A 36 -15.96 17.20 0.46
N ALA A 37 -15.64 16.49 -0.63
CA ALA A 37 -16.65 15.88 -1.51
C ALA A 37 -17.51 14.84 -0.80
N ALA A 38 -16.94 14.12 0.18
CA ALA A 38 -17.68 13.18 1.01
C ALA A 38 -18.49 13.87 2.13
N GLY A 39 -18.26 15.14 2.41
CA GLY A 39 -18.81 15.83 3.58
C GLY A 39 -18.39 15.17 4.89
N ALA A 40 -17.14 14.68 4.92
CA ALA A 40 -16.59 13.95 6.05
C ALA A 40 -16.14 14.88 7.17
N ASP A 41 -16.20 14.38 8.41
CA ASP A 41 -15.65 15.04 9.60
C ASP A 41 -14.34 14.40 10.06
N THR A 42 -14.00 13.23 9.54
CA THR A 42 -12.80 12.47 9.94
C THR A 42 -12.23 11.66 8.75
N ALA A 43 -10.91 11.62 8.63
CA ALA A 43 -10.20 10.69 7.75
C ALA A 43 -9.63 9.53 8.60
N VAL A 44 -10.13 8.31 8.38
CA VAL A 44 -9.69 7.11 9.09
C VAL A 44 -8.58 6.43 8.31
N ILE A 45 -7.47 6.10 8.97
CA ILE A 45 -6.33 5.42 8.34
C ILE A 45 -5.82 4.28 9.21
N ALA A 46 -5.60 3.11 8.60
CA ALA A 46 -4.95 1.99 9.27
C ALA A 46 -3.42 2.18 9.26
N LEU A 47 -2.83 2.21 10.45
CA LEU A 47 -1.39 2.37 10.67
C LEU A 47 -0.74 1.00 10.88
N SER A 48 0.12 0.59 9.96
CA SER A 48 0.87 -0.67 10.03
C SER A 48 2.28 -0.50 10.59
N GLY A 49 2.78 0.74 10.71
CA GLY A 49 4.18 1.01 10.98
C GLY A 49 5.08 0.84 9.74
N GLY A 50 4.49 0.59 8.56
CA GLY A 50 5.18 0.57 7.27
C GLY A 50 5.23 1.94 6.61
N ILE A 51 6.14 2.12 5.63
CA ILE A 51 6.39 3.41 4.99
C ILE A 51 5.16 3.99 4.27
N ASP A 52 4.33 3.16 3.63
CA ASP A 52 3.16 3.60 2.88
C ASP A 52 2.11 4.23 3.80
N SER A 53 1.78 3.54 4.91
CA SER A 53 0.85 4.08 5.91
C SER A 53 1.42 5.33 6.59
N THR A 54 2.73 5.36 6.82
CA THR A 54 3.43 6.52 7.40
C THR A 54 3.33 7.72 6.47
N LEU A 55 3.69 7.58 5.20
CA LEU A 55 3.61 8.67 4.22
C LEU A 55 2.17 9.17 4.06
N THR A 56 1.21 8.24 3.88
CA THR A 56 -0.19 8.61 3.69
C THR A 56 -0.74 9.38 4.90
N SER A 57 -0.41 8.95 6.11
CA SER A 57 -0.88 9.64 7.32
C SER A 57 -0.25 11.03 7.50
N HIS A 58 1.04 11.20 7.18
CA HIS A 58 1.69 12.53 7.20
C HIS A 58 1.01 13.49 6.22
N LEU A 59 0.78 13.05 4.98
CA LEU A 59 0.12 13.85 3.96
C LEU A 59 -1.35 14.15 4.32
N ALA A 60 -2.06 13.21 4.97
CA ALA A 60 -3.41 13.44 5.46
C ALA A 60 -3.45 14.47 6.59
N VAL A 61 -2.51 14.40 7.54
CA VAL A 61 -2.40 15.41 8.63
C VAL A 61 -2.03 16.78 8.08
N GLU A 62 -1.15 16.83 7.09
CA GLU A 62 -0.83 18.09 6.41
C GLU A 62 -2.04 18.70 5.71
N ALA A 63 -2.84 17.87 5.04
CA ALA A 63 -4.01 18.31 4.29
C ALA A 63 -5.17 18.77 5.20
N LEU A 64 -5.42 18.07 6.30
CA LEU A 64 -6.65 18.17 7.09
C LEU A 64 -6.43 18.68 8.53
N GLY A 65 -5.18 18.65 9.01
CA GLY A 65 -4.85 18.84 10.42
C GLY A 65 -5.02 17.57 11.26
N SER A 66 -4.23 17.43 12.34
CA SER A 66 -4.23 16.23 13.20
C SER A 66 -5.58 15.92 13.83
N GLY A 67 -6.38 16.94 14.14
CA GLY A 67 -7.72 16.78 14.71
C GLY A 67 -8.77 16.15 13.79
N SER A 68 -8.50 16.09 12.46
CA SER A 68 -9.40 15.48 11.47
C SER A 68 -8.91 14.10 10.99
N VAL A 69 -7.77 13.61 11.48
CA VAL A 69 -7.21 12.30 11.13
C VAL A 69 -7.30 11.35 12.33
N TYR A 70 -7.79 10.15 12.10
CA TYR A 70 -7.94 9.12 13.13
C TYR A 70 -7.21 7.85 12.75
N GLY A 71 -6.28 7.42 13.59
CA GLY A 71 -5.45 6.25 13.39
C GLY A 71 -6.08 4.96 13.92
N LEU A 72 -5.95 3.87 13.19
CA LEU A 72 -6.27 2.53 13.68
C LEU A 72 -5.02 1.65 13.64
N VAL A 73 -4.56 1.19 14.79
CA VAL A 73 -3.51 0.20 14.92
C VAL A 73 -4.18 -1.17 15.11
N LEU A 74 -4.05 -2.03 14.10
CA LEU A 74 -4.81 -3.29 13.98
C LEU A 74 -3.88 -4.51 13.99
N PRO A 75 -3.17 -4.80 15.12
CA PRO A 75 -2.19 -5.87 15.19
C PRO A 75 -2.84 -7.25 15.09
N SER A 76 -2.09 -8.17 14.49
CA SER A 76 -2.31 -9.61 14.60
C SER A 76 -1.16 -10.23 15.40
N THR A 77 -1.11 -11.55 15.54
CA THR A 77 -0.03 -12.25 16.24
C THR A 77 1.33 -12.18 15.54
N VAL A 78 1.36 -11.75 14.28
CA VAL A 78 2.57 -11.69 13.45
C VAL A 78 3.27 -10.36 13.70
N ASN A 79 4.58 -10.39 14.02
CA ASN A 79 5.47 -9.22 14.23
C ASN A 79 4.89 -8.11 15.12
N ARG A 80 4.06 -8.52 16.10
CA ARG A 80 3.19 -7.64 16.89
C ARG A 80 3.94 -6.51 17.60
N GLU A 81 5.04 -6.82 18.30
CA GLU A 81 5.66 -5.86 19.20
C GLU A 81 6.31 -4.69 18.45
N GLN A 82 7.10 -4.96 17.42
CA GLN A 82 7.82 -3.91 16.71
C GLN A 82 6.88 -3.04 15.86
N ASN A 83 5.95 -3.66 15.15
CA ASN A 83 5.03 -2.91 14.27
C ASN A 83 4.01 -2.09 15.06
N MET A 84 3.53 -2.62 16.17
CA MET A 84 2.68 -1.87 17.08
C MET A 84 3.43 -0.65 17.64
N SER A 85 4.69 -0.84 18.06
CA SER A 85 5.55 0.26 18.54
C SER A 85 5.76 1.34 17.49
N ASP A 86 6.04 0.95 16.23
CA ASP A 86 6.22 1.91 15.13
C ASP A 86 4.91 2.64 14.80
N ALA A 87 3.78 1.92 14.72
CA ALA A 87 2.49 2.52 14.43
C ALA A 87 2.02 3.48 15.54
N GLU A 88 2.19 3.11 16.81
CA GLU A 88 1.88 3.98 17.95
C GLU A 88 2.81 5.21 18.00
N ARG A 89 4.11 5.04 17.72
CA ARG A 89 5.05 6.16 17.61
C ARG A 89 4.65 7.13 16.51
N ILE A 90 4.24 6.62 15.34
CA ILE A 90 3.76 7.46 14.23
C ILE A 90 2.54 8.26 14.66
N ALA A 91 1.56 7.62 15.27
CA ALA A 91 0.32 8.27 15.68
C ALA A 91 0.54 9.32 16.79
N SER A 92 1.27 8.95 17.84
CA SER A 92 1.38 9.77 19.06
C SER A 92 2.54 10.77 19.04
N GLU A 93 3.72 10.36 18.53
CA GLU A 93 4.92 11.20 18.62
C GLU A 93 5.19 12.02 17.35
N LEU A 94 4.88 11.46 16.17
CA LEU A 94 5.17 12.12 14.90
C LEU A 94 3.99 12.96 14.40
N LEU A 95 2.76 12.51 14.59
CA LEU A 95 1.56 13.14 14.01
C LEU A 95 0.62 13.79 15.03
N ASP A 96 0.71 13.42 16.30
CA ASP A 96 -0.18 13.89 17.38
C ASP A 96 -1.67 13.74 17.00
N ILE A 97 -2.05 12.53 16.52
CA ILE A 97 -3.41 12.19 16.13
C ILE A 97 -4.06 11.29 17.19
N GLU A 98 -5.40 11.35 17.26
CA GLU A 98 -6.19 10.38 18.02
C GLU A 98 -6.09 9.00 17.35
N TYR A 99 -5.89 7.93 18.14
CA TYR A 99 -5.84 6.57 17.62
C TYR A 99 -6.35 5.54 18.63
N ASP A 100 -6.77 4.39 18.10
CA ASP A 100 -7.09 3.19 18.88
C ASP A 100 -6.24 1.99 18.45
N VAL A 101 -5.95 1.11 19.40
CA VAL A 101 -5.31 -0.18 19.17
C VAL A 101 -6.37 -1.27 19.34
N ILE A 102 -6.67 -2.01 18.27
CA ILE A 102 -7.67 -3.07 18.26
C ILE A 102 -7.04 -4.38 17.76
N GLU A 103 -6.89 -5.37 18.62
CA GLU A 103 -6.41 -6.69 18.21
C GLU A 103 -7.42 -7.39 17.31
N ILE A 104 -6.97 -7.79 16.12
CA ILE A 104 -7.83 -8.50 15.17
C ILE A 104 -7.83 -10.03 15.37
N GLN A 105 -6.89 -10.58 16.13
CA GLN A 105 -6.75 -12.02 16.30
C GLN A 105 -8.01 -12.71 16.86
N PRO A 106 -8.70 -12.18 17.88
CA PRO A 106 -9.96 -12.78 18.35
C PRO A 106 -11.05 -12.84 17.28
N LEU A 107 -11.07 -11.87 16.34
CA LEU A 107 -12.02 -11.86 15.23
C LEU A 107 -11.65 -12.92 14.19
N VAL A 108 -10.36 -13.10 13.91
CA VAL A 108 -9.87 -14.17 13.04
C VAL A 108 -10.28 -15.53 13.57
N GLU A 109 -10.03 -15.79 14.86
CA GLU A 109 -10.38 -17.03 15.55
C GLU A 109 -11.89 -17.29 15.50
N ALA A 110 -12.71 -16.28 15.81
CA ALA A 110 -14.16 -16.41 15.74
C ALA A 110 -14.67 -16.80 14.33
N VAL A 111 -14.06 -16.28 13.26
CA VAL A 111 -14.43 -16.66 11.89
C VAL A 111 -13.99 -18.08 11.57
N LEU A 112 -12.80 -18.49 12.00
CA LEU A 112 -12.29 -19.85 11.79
C LEU A 112 -13.11 -20.88 12.56
N ASP A 113 -13.46 -20.60 13.83
CA ASP A 113 -14.28 -21.47 14.68
C ASP A 113 -15.72 -21.62 14.13
N ALA A 114 -16.25 -20.55 13.54
CA ALA A 114 -17.58 -20.59 12.90
C ALA A 114 -17.60 -21.44 11.61
N ASN A 115 -16.44 -21.78 11.05
CA ASN A 115 -16.33 -22.58 9.83
C ASN A 115 -15.77 -23.99 10.12
N PRO A 116 -16.60 -24.99 10.44
CA PRO A 116 -16.14 -26.31 10.88
C PRO A 116 -15.40 -27.12 9.80
N LYS A 117 -15.35 -26.62 8.57
CA LYS A 117 -14.60 -27.26 7.46
C LYS A 117 -13.15 -26.75 7.36
N VAL A 118 -12.83 -25.67 8.04
CA VAL A 118 -11.45 -25.19 8.11
C VAL A 118 -10.81 -25.93 9.28
N SER A 119 -9.84 -26.82 8.99
CA SER A 119 -9.05 -27.49 10.01
C SER A 119 -8.36 -26.44 10.89
N THR A 120 -8.32 -26.67 12.20
CA THR A 120 -7.54 -25.86 13.14
C THR A 120 -6.02 -25.96 12.89
N ASP A 121 -5.59 -26.94 12.07
CA ASP A 121 -4.21 -27.06 11.55
C ASP A 121 -4.00 -26.13 10.31
N ALA A 122 -4.67 -24.98 10.29
CA ALA A 122 -4.74 -23.98 9.22
C ALA A 122 -3.38 -23.31 8.85
N GLY A 123 -2.27 -23.99 9.03
CA GLY A 123 -0.94 -23.55 8.68
C GLY A 123 -0.18 -24.51 7.77
N GLU A 124 -0.76 -25.69 7.45
CA GLU A 124 0.00 -26.74 6.75
C GLU A 124 0.02 -26.56 5.21
N ASP A 125 -0.99 -25.91 4.61
CA ASP A 125 -0.99 -25.67 3.17
C ASP A 125 -0.97 -24.16 2.81
N GLU A 126 -0.34 -23.84 1.70
CA GLU A 126 -0.16 -22.49 1.21
C GLU A 126 -1.50 -21.79 0.93
N GLN A 127 -2.49 -22.52 0.40
CA GLN A 127 -3.80 -21.97 0.07
C GLN A 127 -4.55 -21.51 1.33
N THR A 128 -4.51 -22.28 2.39
CA THR A 128 -5.12 -21.95 3.68
C THR A 128 -4.40 -20.75 4.32
N ARG A 129 -3.07 -20.71 4.26
CA ARG A 129 -2.26 -19.58 4.74
C ARG A 129 -2.65 -18.27 4.04
N VAL A 130 -2.74 -18.28 2.71
CA VAL A 130 -3.18 -17.12 1.91
C VAL A 130 -4.62 -16.74 2.24
N ALA A 131 -5.53 -17.71 2.43
CA ALA A 131 -6.91 -17.43 2.78
C ALA A 131 -7.03 -16.73 4.16
N VAL A 132 -6.25 -17.16 5.16
CA VAL A 132 -6.20 -16.53 6.48
C VAL A 132 -5.56 -15.14 6.43
N GLY A 133 -4.51 -14.95 5.63
CA GLY A 133 -3.93 -13.63 5.37
C GLY A 133 -4.97 -12.66 4.78
N ASN A 134 -5.67 -13.10 3.75
CA ASN A 134 -6.76 -12.34 3.15
C ASN A 134 -7.94 -12.06 4.11
N LEU A 135 -8.23 -12.98 5.04
CA LEU A 135 -9.21 -12.75 6.11
C LEU A 135 -8.75 -11.62 7.02
N ARG A 136 -7.48 -11.61 7.45
CA ARG A 136 -6.92 -10.54 8.29
C ARG A 136 -7.05 -9.16 7.61
N ALA A 137 -6.69 -9.07 6.33
CA ALA A 137 -6.81 -7.82 5.58
C ALA A 137 -8.28 -7.34 5.50
N ARG A 138 -9.23 -8.24 5.28
CA ARG A 138 -10.66 -7.90 5.26
C ARG A 138 -11.23 -7.49 6.61
N LEU A 139 -10.79 -8.12 7.70
CA LEU A 139 -11.18 -7.72 9.05
C LEU A 139 -10.68 -6.31 9.38
N ARG A 140 -9.47 -5.95 8.95
CA ARG A 140 -8.97 -4.57 9.06
C ARG A 140 -9.86 -3.59 8.32
N ALA A 141 -10.26 -3.90 7.09
CA ALA A 141 -11.19 -3.06 6.32
C ALA A 141 -12.55 -2.91 7.02
N VAL A 142 -13.11 -4.00 7.58
CA VAL A 142 -14.35 -3.95 8.36
C VAL A 142 -14.23 -2.99 9.54
N LEU A 143 -13.14 -3.04 10.30
CA LEU A 143 -12.93 -2.15 11.45
C LEU A 143 -12.71 -0.70 11.00
N SER A 144 -11.98 -0.47 9.90
CA SER A 144 -11.77 0.88 9.34
C SER A 144 -13.09 1.53 8.94
N TYR A 145 -13.95 0.80 8.22
CA TYR A 145 -15.27 1.32 7.85
C TYR A 145 -16.24 1.44 9.02
N PHE A 146 -16.14 0.56 10.01
CA PHE A 146 -16.94 0.69 11.23
C PHE A 146 -16.62 2.01 11.96
N GLU A 147 -15.33 2.35 12.13
CA GLU A 147 -14.94 3.62 12.74
C GLU A 147 -15.24 4.82 11.85
N ALA A 148 -15.04 4.72 10.54
CA ALA A 148 -15.42 5.77 9.61
C ALA A 148 -16.92 6.09 9.70
N ASN A 149 -17.78 5.09 9.72
CA ASN A 149 -19.23 5.28 9.86
C ASN A 149 -19.63 5.93 11.20
N ARG A 150 -18.94 5.58 12.30
CA ARG A 150 -19.20 6.18 13.62
C ARG A 150 -18.78 7.65 13.71
N ARG A 151 -17.80 8.06 12.91
CA ARG A 151 -17.16 9.38 12.94
C ARG A 151 -17.59 10.27 11.77
N ASN A 152 -18.58 9.88 10.97
CA ASN A 152 -18.90 10.54 9.70
C ASN A 152 -17.65 10.72 8.83
N GLY A 153 -16.88 9.64 8.64
CA GLY A 153 -15.57 9.70 8.04
C GLY A 153 -15.44 8.94 6.72
N ILE A 154 -14.27 9.13 6.09
CA ILE A 154 -13.79 8.36 4.94
C ILE A 154 -12.60 7.50 5.34
N VAL A 155 -12.38 6.39 4.63
CA VAL A 155 -11.22 5.52 4.82
C VAL A 155 -10.17 5.85 3.77
N LEU A 156 -8.98 6.25 4.21
CA LEU A 156 -7.82 6.47 3.35
C LEU A 156 -7.01 5.18 3.20
N GLY A 157 -6.80 4.77 1.96
CA GLY A 157 -5.95 3.63 1.62
C GLY A 157 -4.48 4.00 1.54
N THR A 158 -3.63 3.02 1.77
CA THR A 158 -2.17 3.18 1.78
C THR A 158 -1.49 2.47 0.62
N GLY A 159 -2.27 1.93 -0.35
CA GLY A 159 -1.75 1.24 -1.52
C GLY A 159 -1.07 2.19 -2.48
N ASN A 160 0.13 1.84 -2.92
CA ASN A 160 0.92 2.57 -3.90
C ASN A 160 0.73 1.99 -5.32
N ARG A 161 1.35 2.65 -6.33
CA ARG A 161 1.21 2.25 -7.73
C ARG A 161 1.81 0.88 -8.02
N SER A 162 2.98 0.56 -7.45
CA SER A 162 3.67 -0.71 -7.70
C SER A 162 2.82 -1.89 -7.24
N GLU A 163 2.33 -1.84 -6.01
CA GLU A 163 1.45 -2.85 -5.42
C GLU A 163 0.13 -2.97 -6.20
N ALA A 164 -0.49 -1.83 -6.51
CA ALA A 164 -1.74 -1.80 -7.27
C ALA A 164 -1.57 -2.41 -8.66
N ALA A 165 -0.48 -2.11 -9.37
CA ALA A 165 -0.24 -2.59 -10.71
C ALA A 165 -0.13 -4.13 -10.76
N VAL A 166 0.63 -4.75 -9.87
CA VAL A 166 0.82 -6.22 -9.84
C VAL A 166 -0.26 -6.93 -9.03
N GLY A 167 -1.19 -6.18 -8.40
CA GLY A 167 -2.27 -6.74 -7.59
C GLY A 167 -1.79 -7.30 -6.25
N TYR A 168 -0.68 -6.75 -5.72
CA TYR A 168 -0.14 -7.11 -4.42
C TYR A 168 -0.93 -6.44 -3.29
N PHE A 169 -2.21 -6.78 -3.23
CA PHE A 169 -3.16 -6.36 -2.20
C PHE A 169 -4.35 -7.33 -2.16
N THR A 170 -5.08 -7.34 -1.08
CA THR A 170 -6.30 -8.13 -0.93
C THR A 170 -7.50 -7.38 -1.46
N LYS A 171 -8.13 -7.91 -2.52
CA LYS A 171 -9.40 -7.36 -3.02
C LYS A 171 -10.45 -7.37 -1.92
N TYR A 172 -11.07 -6.21 -1.67
CA TYR A 172 -12.03 -5.98 -0.58
C TYR A 172 -11.44 -6.20 0.83
N GLY A 173 -10.11 -6.07 0.96
CA GLY A 173 -9.38 -5.96 2.20
C GLY A 173 -8.72 -4.58 2.27
N ASP A 174 -7.39 -4.53 2.21
CA ASP A 174 -6.62 -3.29 2.11
C ASP A 174 -6.88 -2.49 0.82
N GLY A 175 -7.45 -3.13 -0.22
CA GLY A 175 -7.98 -2.44 -1.40
C GLY A 175 -9.40 -1.90 -1.24
N ALA A 176 -10.08 -2.09 -0.10
CA ALA A 176 -11.42 -1.56 0.15
C ALA A 176 -11.31 -0.25 0.94
N VAL A 177 -11.24 0.85 0.24
CA VAL A 177 -11.07 2.21 0.80
C VAL A 177 -11.83 3.22 -0.07
N ASP A 178 -12.02 4.43 0.42
CA ASP A 178 -12.71 5.47 -0.32
C ASP A 178 -11.78 6.15 -1.34
N CYS A 179 -10.49 6.27 -1.02
CA CYS A 179 -9.47 6.72 -1.97
C CYS A 179 -8.07 6.22 -1.59
N HIS A 180 -7.15 6.26 -2.55
CA HIS A 180 -5.74 5.90 -2.39
C HIS A 180 -4.86 7.12 -2.67
N PRO A 181 -4.46 7.91 -1.66
CA PRO A 181 -3.70 9.15 -1.84
C PRO A 181 -2.36 8.98 -2.57
N ILE A 182 -1.67 7.86 -2.35
CA ILE A 182 -0.34 7.58 -2.92
C ILE A 182 -0.35 6.59 -4.10
N ALA A 183 -1.53 6.31 -4.69
CA ALA A 183 -1.65 5.37 -5.82
C ALA A 183 -0.95 5.84 -7.11
N ASN A 184 -0.52 7.08 -7.17
CA ASN A 184 0.27 7.65 -8.27
C ASN A 184 1.78 7.48 -8.11
N LEU A 185 2.26 6.99 -6.96
CA LEU A 185 3.66 6.85 -6.64
C LEU A 185 4.12 5.40 -6.73
N TYR A 186 5.23 5.14 -7.41
CA TYR A 186 5.96 3.89 -7.29
C TYR A 186 6.62 3.75 -5.92
N LYS A 187 6.96 2.52 -5.52
CA LYS A 187 7.53 2.26 -4.18
C LYS A 187 8.81 3.05 -3.90
N GLY A 188 9.68 3.16 -4.90
CA GLY A 188 10.87 4.01 -4.82
C GLY A 188 10.53 5.48 -4.57
N GLN A 189 9.49 5.99 -5.21
CA GLN A 189 9.01 7.37 -5.07
C GLN A 189 8.32 7.61 -3.72
N VAL A 190 7.59 6.62 -3.18
CA VAL A 190 7.05 6.66 -1.81
C VAL A 190 8.18 6.89 -0.80
N ARG A 191 9.28 6.15 -0.91
CA ARG A 191 10.45 6.33 -0.03
C ARG A 191 11.11 7.70 -0.19
N GLN A 192 11.19 8.21 -1.41
CA GLN A 192 11.76 9.54 -1.68
C GLN A 192 10.90 10.65 -1.07
N LEU A 193 9.58 10.61 -1.30
CA LEU A 193 8.66 11.63 -0.79
C LEU A 193 8.59 11.58 0.75
N ALA A 194 8.60 10.38 1.35
CA ALA A 194 8.64 10.24 2.80
C ALA A 194 9.88 10.91 3.42
N ARG A 195 11.07 10.70 2.84
CA ARG A 195 12.30 11.39 3.28
C ARG A 195 12.21 12.89 3.10
N HIS A 196 11.67 13.35 1.98
CA HIS A 196 11.51 14.78 1.67
C HIS A 196 10.64 15.51 2.70
N ILE A 197 9.56 14.89 3.15
CA ILE A 197 8.67 15.47 4.17
C ILE A 197 9.12 15.22 5.61
N GLY A 198 10.32 14.62 5.80
CA GLY A 198 10.95 14.48 7.11
C GLY A 198 10.55 13.23 7.90
N VAL A 199 10.00 12.20 7.26
CA VAL A 199 9.80 10.89 7.90
C VAL A 199 11.15 10.34 8.36
N PRO A 200 11.29 9.86 9.61
CA PRO A 200 12.54 9.29 10.12
C PRO A 200 13.09 8.16 9.25
N GLU A 201 14.42 8.13 9.07
CA GLU A 201 15.08 7.18 8.18
C GLU A 201 14.87 5.71 8.57
N ASP A 202 14.72 5.40 9.84
CA ASP A 202 14.41 4.06 10.34
C ASP A 202 13.04 3.55 9.84
N LEU A 203 12.08 4.44 9.63
CA LEU A 203 10.79 4.13 9.01
C LEU A 203 10.87 4.16 7.48
N ALA A 204 11.58 5.13 6.89
CA ALA A 204 11.70 5.28 5.45
C ALA A 204 12.48 4.13 4.79
N ALA A 205 13.47 3.57 5.48
CA ALA A 205 14.29 2.45 5.02
C ALA A 205 13.77 1.06 5.43
N LYS A 206 12.65 0.99 6.18
CA LYS A 206 12.09 -0.28 6.64
C LYS A 206 11.77 -1.20 5.46
N THR A 207 12.11 -2.49 5.60
CA THR A 207 11.79 -3.51 4.60
C THR A 207 10.28 -3.61 4.39
N ALA A 208 9.84 -3.61 3.14
CA ALA A 208 8.44 -3.72 2.81
C ALA A 208 7.93 -5.15 3.08
N SER A 209 6.80 -5.25 3.78
CA SER A 209 6.12 -6.51 4.09
C SER A 209 4.64 -6.27 4.30
N ALA A 210 3.80 -7.13 3.71
CA ALA A 210 2.36 -7.13 3.96
C ALA A 210 1.99 -7.72 5.34
N GLU A 211 2.95 -8.37 6.04
CA GLU A 211 2.83 -8.89 7.41
C GLU A 211 1.63 -9.82 7.64
N LEU A 212 1.29 -10.59 6.63
CA LEU A 212 0.21 -11.58 6.70
C LEU A 212 0.66 -12.87 7.39
N TRP A 213 1.97 -13.16 7.36
CA TRP A 213 2.64 -14.28 8.07
C TRP A 213 4.08 -13.94 8.45
N ALA A 214 4.69 -14.77 9.31
CA ALA A 214 6.05 -14.54 9.80
C ALA A 214 7.08 -14.58 8.65
N ASP A 215 8.11 -13.74 8.76
CA ASP A 215 9.23 -13.63 7.81
C ASP A 215 8.82 -13.29 6.36
N GLN A 216 7.60 -12.82 6.15
CA GLN A 216 7.15 -12.34 4.86
C GLN A 216 7.91 -11.08 4.46
N THR A 217 8.37 -11.02 3.20
CA THR A 217 8.81 -9.79 2.55
C THR A 217 8.16 -9.70 1.17
N ASP A 218 7.80 -8.50 0.77
CA ASP A 218 7.17 -8.28 -0.54
C ASP A 218 8.07 -8.74 -1.67
N GLU A 219 9.36 -8.39 -1.63
CA GLU A 219 10.35 -8.79 -2.65
C GLU A 219 10.55 -10.30 -2.72
N GLY A 220 10.47 -10.98 -1.55
CA GLY A 220 10.55 -12.45 -1.50
C GLY A 220 9.36 -13.14 -2.18
N GLU A 221 8.17 -12.54 -2.12
CA GLU A 221 6.97 -13.07 -2.76
C GLU A 221 6.85 -12.69 -4.24
N LEU A 222 7.25 -11.46 -4.58
CA LEU A 222 7.26 -10.98 -5.95
C LEU A 222 8.37 -11.61 -6.78
N GLY A 223 9.44 -12.09 -6.12
CA GLY A 223 10.61 -12.68 -6.77
C GLY A 223 11.55 -11.65 -7.41
N LEU A 224 11.35 -10.35 -7.15
CA LEU A 224 12.20 -9.25 -7.62
C LEU A 224 12.11 -8.07 -6.65
N ASP A 225 13.13 -7.22 -6.68
CA ASP A 225 13.16 -5.98 -5.90
C ASP A 225 12.26 -4.89 -6.50
N TYR A 226 11.87 -3.92 -5.66
CA TYR A 226 11.00 -2.84 -6.08
C TYR A 226 11.63 -1.90 -7.12
N GLU A 227 12.95 -1.72 -7.14
CA GLU A 227 13.62 -0.87 -8.14
C GLU A 227 13.45 -1.45 -9.54
N THR A 228 13.65 -2.75 -9.68
CA THR A 228 13.42 -3.49 -10.93
C THR A 228 11.94 -3.51 -11.30
N LEU A 229 11.05 -3.77 -10.35
CA LEU A 229 9.60 -3.77 -10.57
C LEU A 229 9.11 -2.41 -11.07
N ASP A 230 9.45 -1.33 -10.36
CA ASP A 230 9.03 0.04 -10.70
C ASP A 230 9.51 0.42 -12.12
N SER A 231 10.75 0.04 -12.45
CA SER A 231 11.32 0.29 -13.78
C SER A 231 10.60 -0.47 -14.89
N ILE A 232 10.26 -1.74 -14.67
CA ILE A 232 9.48 -2.53 -15.64
C ILE A 232 8.08 -1.93 -15.80
N LEU A 233 7.42 -1.58 -14.70
CA LEU A 233 6.09 -0.96 -14.73
C LEU A 233 6.12 0.35 -15.52
N ALA A 234 7.07 1.22 -15.24
CA ALA A 234 7.18 2.51 -15.88
C ALA A 234 7.48 2.42 -17.39
N LEU A 235 8.33 1.48 -17.82
CA LEU A 235 8.71 1.34 -19.22
C LEU A 235 7.70 0.54 -20.03
N HIS A 236 7.16 -0.55 -19.49
CA HIS A 236 6.40 -1.54 -20.25
C HIS A 236 4.89 -1.50 -19.98
N VAL A 237 4.45 -1.28 -18.74
CA VAL A 237 3.02 -1.28 -18.39
C VAL A 237 2.42 0.11 -18.59
N ASP A 238 3.08 1.14 -18.08
CA ASP A 238 2.65 2.53 -18.18
C ASP A 238 3.26 3.25 -19.39
N GLY A 239 4.43 2.80 -19.79
CA GLY A 239 5.17 3.33 -20.94
C GLY A 239 4.96 2.51 -22.22
N PRO A 240 5.53 2.96 -23.33
CA PRO A 240 5.31 2.39 -24.65
C PRO A 240 6.27 1.26 -25.04
N LEU A 241 7.25 0.87 -24.20
CA LEU A 241 8.28 -0.07 -24.60
C LEU A 241 7.76 -1.50 -24.69
N SER A 242 8.22 -2.23 -25.71
CA SER A 242 7.96 -3.67 -25.82
C SER A 242 8.73 -4.46 -24.77
N THR A 243 8.33 -5.72 -24.49
CA THR A 243 9.04 -6.66 -23.60
C THR A 243 10.54 -6.69 -23.91
N THR A 244 10.92 -6.96 -25.17
CA THR A 244 12.31 -7.01 -25.61
C THR A 244 13.06 -5.69 -25.42
N ALA A 245 12.41 -4.55 -25.66
CA ALA A 245 13.03 -3.23 -25.48
C ALA A 245 13.26 -2.94 -24.00
N THR A 246 12.29 -3.23 -23.16
CA THR A 246 12.38 -3.06 -21.70
C THR A 246 13.46 -3.96 -21.09
N ALA A 247 13.48 -5.25 -21.47
CA ALA A 247 14.49 -6.20 -21.00
C ALA A 247 15.92 -5.74 -21.36
N ARG A 248 16.12 -5.29 -22.60
CA ARG A 248 17.42 -4.76 -23.04
C ARG A 248 17.84 -3.51 -22.29
N GLU A 249 16.89 -2.61 -22.07
CA GLU A 249 17.11 -1.33 -21.40
C GLU A 249 17.54 -1.52 -19.95
N LEU A 250 16.88 -2.43 -19.24
CA LEU A 250 17.14 -2.72 -17.83
C LEU A 250 18.22 -3.78 -17.61
N GLY A 251 18.67 -4.47 -18.68
CA GLY A 251 19.63 -5.56 -18.56
C GLY A 251 19.09 -6.80 -17.86
N VAL A 252 17.79 -7.06 -17.96
CA VAL A 252 17.10 -8.20 -17.35
C VAL A 252 16.65 -9.21 -18.42
N ASP A 253 16.23 -10.40 -18.00
CA ASP A 253 15.66 -11.38 -18.93
C ASP A 253 14.26 -10.96 -19.38
N GLU A 254 13.91 -11.24 -20.65
CA GLU A 254 12.59 -10.95 -21.21
C GLU A 254 11.47 -11.65 -20.41
N SER A 255 11.73 -12.85 -19.89
CA SER A 255 10.79 -13.60 -19.05
C SER A 255 10.37 -12.84 -17.79
N LEU A 256 11.28 -12.08 -17.18
CA LEU A 256 10.95 -11.26 -16.00
C LEU A 256 9.95 -10.14 -16.36
N VAL A 257 10.12 -9.49 -17.50
CA VAL A 257 9.19 -8.48 -17.99
C VAL A 257 7.82 -9.11 -18.31
N GLU A 258 7.81 -10.31 -18.90
CA GLU A 258 6.58 -11.06 -19.18
C GLU A 258 5.87 -11.49 -17.89
N ASP A 259 6.61 -11.89 -16.86
CA ASP A 259 6.06 -12.27 -15.55
C ASP A 259 5.37 -11.07 -14.88
N VAL A 260 6.01 -9.90 -14.86
CA VAL A 260 5.41 -8.66 -14.32
C VAL A 260 4.16 -8.27 -15.11
N ARG A 261 4.21 -8.34 -16.45
CA ARG A 261 3.03 -8.13 -17.29
C ARG A 261 1.91 -9.11 -16.97
N GLY A 262 2.26 -10.40 -16.79
CA GLY A 262 1.31 -11.42 -16.40
C GLY A 262 0.65 -11.14 -15.04
N LEU A 263 1.40 -10.63 -14.05
CA LEU A 263 0.84 -10.18 -12.77
C LEU A 263 -0.15 -9.02 -12.98
N TYR A 264 0.24 -8.04 -13.76
CA TYR A 264 -0.62 -6.89 -14.09
C TYR A 264 -1.93 -7.33 -14.74
N GLU A 265 -1.89 -8.18 -15.76
CA GLU A 265 -3.06 -8.65 -16.50
C GLU A 265 -3.98 -9.52 -15.62
N ARG A 266 -3.41 -10.51 -14.90
CA ARG A 266 -4.18 -11.40 -14.01
C ARG A 266 -4.84 -10.68 -12.85
N SER A 267 -4.24 -9.60 -12.36
CA SER A 267 -4.77 -8.81 -11.25
C SER A 267 -5.74 -7.69 -11.68
N ALA A 268 -6.00 -7.51 -12.97
CA ALA A 268 -6.85 -6.43 -13.48
C ALA A 268 -8.23 -6.38 -12.79
N HIS A 269 -8.82 -7.54 -12.49
CA HIS A 269 -10.11 -7.64 -11.78
C HIS A 269 -10.08 -7.05 -10.35
N LYS A 270 -8.89 -6.89 -9.75
CA LYS A 270 -8.75 -6.30 -8.41
C LYS A 270 -8.86 -4.77 -8.43
N ARG A 271 -8.47 -4.16 -9.56
CA ARG A 271 -8.44 -2.70 -9.78
C ARG A 271 -9.73 -2.12 -10.34
N GLN A 272 -10.74 -2.95 -10.55
CA GLN A 272 -12.00 -2.56 -11.18
C GLN A 272 -13.16 -2.73 -10.21
N ALA A 273 -14.15 -1.84 -10.32
CA ALA A 273 -15.44 -2.06 -9.68
C ALA A 273 -16.07 -3.39 -10.17
N PRO A 274 -16.89 -4.06 -9.36
CA PRO A 274 -17.57 -5.29 -9.80
C PRO A 274 -18.35 -5.03 -11.09
N PRO A 275 -18.07 -5.78 -12.19
CA PRO A 275 -18.77 -5.58 -13.44
C PRO A 275 -20.21 -6.08 -13.33
N GLY A 276 -21.13 -5.39 -14.00
CA GLY A 276 -22.51 -5.82 -14.21
C GLY A 276 -22.77 -6.05 -15.69
N PRO A 277 -23.86 -6.75 -16.06
CA PRO A 277 -24.27 -6.86 -17.45
C PRO A 277 -24.72 -5.49 -17.99
N GLU A 278 -24.56 -5.29 -19.30
CA GLU A 278 -25.06 -4.10 -19.97
C GLU A 278 -26.59 -4.05 -19.92
N THR A 279 -27.15 -2.85 -19.90
CA THR A 279 -28.62 -2.66 -20.02
C THR A 279 -29.10 -3.06 -21.40
N LEU A 280 -30.23 -3.71 -21.47
CA LEU A 280 -30.85 -4.19 -22.74
C LEU A 280 -31.74 -3.14 -23.47
N TYR A 281 -31.57 -1.84 -23.07
CA TYR A 281 -32.38 -0.75 -23.68
C TYR A 281 -31.43 0.24 -24.38
#